data_71358d9ee28c2499f22fb77beb69e2f0
#
_entry.id   71358d9ee28c2499f22fb77beb69e2f0
#
_cell.length_a   1.000
_cell.length_b   1.000
_cell.length_c   1.000
_cell.angle_alpha   90.00
_cell.angle_beta   90.00
_cell.angle_gamma   90.00
#
_symmetry.space_group_name_H-M   'P 1'
#
loop_
_entity.id
_entity.type
_entity.pdbx_description
1 polymer ?
#
loop_
_entity_poly.entity_id
_entity_poly.type
_entity_poly.pdbx_seq_one_letter_code
_entity_poly.pdbx_strand_id
1 'polypeptide(L)'
;PGLVNTHHHLYQTLTRARAQEADLFTWLKTLYPVWARLDEEMEYAAARAGLAELALSGCTTVFDHHYVFPRGVTGLVEAEIRAAHELGVRIVASRGSMDLGESDGGLPPDSLVEDLDTILADTERLAAFANDDRVGIVVAPCSPFSVTTRLMEESAELARRLGLQLHTHLAETREEDAYCRELFGCTPVEYLERVGWVAEDVWCAHCVHLSDADVAAFAGSGVGVAHCPTSNLRLGAGVAPVRDLLDAGARVGLGVDGTASNERGDLFAEVKQALLVARGRGGGEALTARAALRLGTRGGAEVLRRDDIGSLEPGKRADVAIWRTDGLEFGGAEDLVANLVLSGSHRVDRLLVGGDEVVRGGALVHAREEEIAAEHRKQAARLWKA
;
A
#
# COMPACT_ATOMS: atom_id res chain seq x y z
N PRO A 1 17.45 6.28 6.78
CA PRO A 1 16.27 7.04 6.38
C PRO A 1 15.01 6.46 7.02
N GLY A 2 13.88 7.23 6.98
CA GLY A 2 12.57 6.72 7.28
C GLY A 2 12.11 5.65 6.28
N LEU A 3 11.19 4.79 6.69
CA LEU A 3 10.58 3.80 5.84
C LEU A 3 9.54 4.45 4.91
N VAL A 4 9.32 3.82 3.75
CA VAL A 4 8.39 4.26 2.72
C VAL A 4 7.45 3.11 2.38
N ASN A 5 6.19 3.25 2.75
CA ASN A 5 5.14 2.27 2.47
C ASN A 5 4.51 2.53 1.11
N THR A 6 4.49 1.53 0.23
CA THR A 6 4.05 1.65 -1.16
C THR A 6 2.67 1.05 -1.44
N HIS A 7 2.00 0.48 -0.42
CA HIS A 7 0.65 -0.06 -0.53
C HIS A 7 -0.01 -0.24 0.83
N HIS A 8 -1.20 0.32 0.99
CA HIS A 8 -2.07 0.20 2.16
C HIS A 8 -3.55 0.39 1.77
N HIS A 9 -4.47 0.04 2.69
CA HIS A 9 -5.89 0.37 2.69
C HIS A 9 -6.29 0.79 4.10
N LEU A 10 -6.22 2.09 4.40
CA LEU A 10 -6.38 2.61 5.77
C LEU A 10 -7.74 2.27 6.38
N TYR A 11 -8.83 2.34 5.60
CA TYR A 11 -10.16 1.97 6.07
C TYR A 11 -10.26 0.53 6.62
N GLN A 12 -9.42 -0.38 6.14
CA GLN A 12 -9.44 -1.78 6.57
C GLN A 12 -9.02 -1.98 8.02
N THR A 13 -8.42 -0.96 8.67
CA THR A 13 -8.10 -1.02 10.10
C THR A 13 -9.33 -1.28 10.97
N LEU A 14 -10.52 -0.91 10.50
CA LEU A 14 -11.81 -1.14 11.18
C LEU A 14 -12.28 -2.60 11.13
N THR A 15 -11.64 -3.46 10.32
CA THR A 15 -12.10 -4.83 10.05
C THR A 15 -11.03 -5.91 10.27
N ARG A 16 -10.06 -5.65 11.15
CA ARG A 16 -8.97 -6.57 11.48
C ARG A 16 -9.46 -7.95 11.90
N ALA A 17 -8.70 -8.99 11.49
CA ALA A 17 -8.91 -10.39 11.84
C ALA A 17 -10.30 -10.94 11.44
N ARG A 18 -10.94 -10.33 10.45
CA ARG A 18 -12.18 -10.86 9.88
C ARG A 18 -11.90 -11.75 8.67
N ALA A 19 -12.82 -12.69 8.40
CA ALA A 19 -12.68 -13.66 7.31
C ALA A 19 -11.28 -14.30 7.27
N GLN A 20 -10.73 -14.65 8.43
CA GLN A 20 -9.33 -15.04 8.58
C GLN A 20 -8.96 -16.36 7.89
N GLU A 21 -9.93 -17.20 7.57
CA GLU A 21 -9.74 -18.50 6.89
C GLU A 21 -10.11 -18.44 5.41
N ALA A 22 -10.43 -17.26 4.88
CA ALA A 22 -10.87 -17.08 3.50
C ALA A 22 -9.69 -16.80 2.54
N ASP A 23 -9.82 -17.29 1.31
CA ASP A 23 -9.05 -16.81 0.16
C ASP A 23 -9.49 -15.38 -0.24
N LEU A 24 -8.78 -14.75 -1.16
CA LEU A 24 -9.01 -13.36 -1.55
C LEU A 24 -10.47 -13.10 -1.96
N PHE A 25 -11.04 -13.91 -2.86
CA PHE A 25 -12.39 -13.65 -3.40
C PHE A 25 -13.48 -13.87 -2.35
N THR A 26 -13.36 -14.91 -1.53
CA THR A 26 -14.27 -15.15 -0.40
C THR A 26 -14.15 -14.05 0.65
N TRP A 27 -12.91 -13.58 0.90
CA TRP A 27 -12.61 -12.49 1.81
C TRP A 27 -13.23 -11.17 1.33
N LEU A 28 -13.08 -10.80 0.05
CA LEU A 28 -13.68 -9.61 -0.56
C LEU A 28 -15.21 -9.67 -0.49
N LYS A 29 -15.83 -10.77 -0.90
CA LYS A 29 -17.30 -10.97 -0.83
C LYS A 29 -17.85 -10.83 0.60
N THR A 30 -17.05 -11.21 1.59
CA THR A 30 -17.44 -11.10 3.00
C THR A 30 -17.33 -9.66 3.50
N LEU A 31 -16.32 -8.90 3.06
CA LEU A 31 -16.01 -7.58 3.61
C LEU A 31 -16.59 -6.42 2.82
N TYR A 32 -16.78 -6.51 1.51
CA TYR A 32 -17.39 -5.45 0.71
C TYR A 32 -18.73 -4.96 1.26
N PRO A 33 -19.70 -5.83 1.68
CA PRO A 33 -20.95 -5.37 2.27
C PRO A 33 -20.78 -4.62 3.59
N VAL A 34 -19.68 -4.85 4.32
CA VAL A 34 -19.33 -4.13 5.54
C VAL A 34 -18.74 -2.77 5.18
N TRP A 35 -17.79 -2.73 4.25
CA TRP A 35 -17.15 -1.50 3.79
C TRP A 35 -18.12 -0.56 3.05
N ALA A 36 -19.21 -1.09 2.48
CA ALA A 36 -20.28 -0.27 1.90
C ALA A 36 -20.99 0.65 2.91
N ARG A 37 -20.67 0.56 4.18
CA ARG A 37 -21.21 1.39 5.28
C ARG A 37 -20.24 2.45 5.77
N LEU A 38 -19.04 2.55 5.14
CA LEU A 38 -18.04 3.56 5.47
C LEU A 38 -18.62 4.97 5.31
N ASP A 39 -18.21 5.86 6.21
CA ASP A 39 -18.41 7.30 6.11
C ASP A 39 -17.12 8.05 6.46
N GLU A 40 -17.13 9.37 6.32
CA GLU A 40 -15.96 10.24 6.54
C GLU A 40 -15.39 10.12 7.96
N GLU A 41 -16.25 9.99 9.01
CA GLU A 41 -15.78 9.86 10.39
C GLU A 41 -15.09 8.52 10.64
N MET A 42 -15.61 7.44 10.03
CA MET A 42 -15.02 6.12 10.07
C MET A 42 -13.67 6.12 9.38
N GLU A 43 -13.58 6.71 8.18
CA GLU A 43 -12.33 6.82 7.42
C GLU A 43 -11.28 7.63 8.19
N TYR A 44 -11.67 8.78 8.72
CA TYR A 44 -10.75 9.59 9.52
C TYR A 44 -10.17 8.83 10.72
N ALA A 45 -11.01 8.09 11.46
CA ALA A 45 -10.56 7.29 12.59
C ALA A 45 -9.66 6.11 12.17
N ALA A 46 -9.98 5.49 11.02
CA ALA A 46 -9.20 4.43 10.42
C ALA A 46 -7.81 4.94 9.99
N ALA A 47 -7.79 6.05 9.26
CA ALA A 47 -6.55 6.66 8.79
C ALA A 47 -5.64 7.09 9.95
N ARG A 48 -6.19 7.71 11.00
CA ARG A 48 -5.41 8.05 12.20
C ARG A 48 -4.75 6.82 12.83
N ALA A 49 -5.49 5.72 12.94
CA ALA A 49 -4.95 4.49 13.52
C ALA A 49 -3.86 3.85 12.65
N GLY A 50 -4.11 3.69 11.35
CA GLY A 50 -3.15 3.09 10.42
C GLY A 50 -1.88 3.93 10.26
N LEU A 51 -2.02 5.24 10.08
CA LEU A 51 -0.89 6.16 9.98
C LEU A 51 -0.06 6.23 11.27
N ALA A 52 -0.71 6.18 12.44
CA ALA A 52 -0.02 6.12 13.73
C ALA A 52 0.80 4.82 13.88
N GLU A 53 0.25 3.67 13.52
CA GLU A 53 1.00 2.40 13.54
C GLU A 53 2.20 2.42 12.60
N LEU A 54 2.02 2.93 11.38
CA LEU A 54 3.10 3.08 10.41
C LEU A 54 4.19 4.04 10.92
N ALA A 55 3.82 5.20 11.49
CA ALA A 55 4.78 6.13 12.07
C ALA A 55 5.58 5.46 13.21
N LEU A 56 4.92 4.72 14.09
CA LEU A 56 5.57 4.00 15.20
C LEU A 56 6.44 2.84 14.73
N SER A 57 6.26 2.35 13.50
CA SER A 57 7.16 1.39 12.86
C SER A 57 8.37 2.03 12.17
N GLY A 58 8.41 3.37 12.09
CA GLY A 58 9.49 4.13 11.45
C GLY A 58 9.18 4.61 10.03
N CYS A 59 7.91 4.57 9.62
CA CYS A 59 7.47 5.00 8.29
C CYS A 59 7.25 6.52 8.24
N THR A 60 7.86 7.19 7.27
CA THR A 60 7.75 8.65 7.07
C THR A 60 6.84 9.02 5.90
N THR A 61 6.66 8.09 4.96
CA THR A 61 5.82 8.28 3.77
C THR A 61 4.94 7.07 3.56
N VAL A 62 3.64 7.29 3.42
CA VAL A 62 2.61 6.25 3.31
C VAL A 62 1.82 6.47 2.03
N PHE A 63 1.80 5.48 1.14
CA PHE A 63 0.78 5.39 0.09
C PHE A 63 -0.42 4.65 0.62
N ASP A 64 -1.62 5.19 0.38
CA ASP A 64 -2.90 4.55 0.61
C ASP A 64 -3.67 4.35 -0.68
N HIS A 65 -4.17 3.13 -0.88
CA HIS A 65 -5.06 2.77 -1.98
C HIS A 65 -6.51 2.76 -1.49
N HIS A 66 -7.13 3.94 -1.41
CA HIS A 66 -8.56 4.06 -1.10
C HIS A 66 -9.38 3.83 -2.36
N TYR A 67 -10.14 2.74 -2.43
CA TYR A 67 -10.96 2.40 -3.60
C TYR A 67 -12.43 2.09 -3.27
N VAL A 68 -12.82 2.24 -2.01
CA VAL A 68 -14.19 1.99 -1.53
C VAL A 68 -14.90 3.32 -1.33
N PHE A 69 -15.83 3.63 -2.23
CA PHE A 69 -16.65 4.85 -2.20
C PHE A 69 -18.13 4.49 -2.13
N PRO A 70 -18.71 4.37 -0.91
CA PRO A 70 -20.13 4.08 -0.77
C PRO A 70 -20.96 5.20 -1.38
N ARG A 71 -22.06 4.81 -2.06
CA ARG A 71 -22.90 5.75 -2.80
C ARG A 71 -23.39 6.90 -1.92
N GLY A 72 -23.11 8.13 -2.35
CA GLY A 72 -23.50 9.36 -1.66
C GLY A 72 -22.59 9.78 -0.50
N VAL A 73 -21.50 9.06 -0.27
CA VAL A 73 -20.46 9.45 0.70
C VAL A 73 -19.36 10.21 -0.03
N THR A 74 -18.92 11.31 0.55
CA THR A 74 -17.83 12.17 0.04
C THR A 74 -16.82 12.47 1.16
N GLY A 75 -15.67 13.03 0.83
CA GLY A 75 -14.68 13.50 1.82
C GLY A 75 -13.78 12.40 2.39
N LEU A 76 -13.79 11.18 1.84
CA LEU A 76 -13.02 10.06 2.38
C LEU A 76 -11.51 10.30 2.21
N VAL A 77 -11.06 10.66 1.03
CA VAL A 77 -9.63 10.96 0.76
C VAL A 77 -9.17 12.19 1.54
N GLU A 78 -10.02 13.20 1.66
CA GLU A 78 -9.73 14.39 2.49
C GLU A 78 -9.61 14.05 3.98
N ALA A 79 -10.36 13.05 4.45
CA ALA A 79 -10.26 12.55 5.83
C ALA A 79 -8.89 11.91 6.10
N GLU A 80 -8.36 11.12 5.16
CA GLU A 80 -7.00 10.57 5.23
C GLU A 80 -5.94 11.67 5.24
N ILE A 81 -6.03 12.64 4.33
CA ILE A 81 -5.12 13.77 4.24
C ILE A 81 -5.12 14.57 5.55
N ARG A 82 -6.30 14.84 6.11
CA ARG A 82 -6.46 15.51 7.41
C ARG A 82 -5.76 14.72 8.54
N ALA A 83 -5.97 13.41 8.60
CA ALA A 83 -5.32 12.55 9.59
C ALA A 83 -3.79 12.55 9.45
N ALA A 84 -3.27 12.54 8.22
CA ALA A 84 -1.84 12.60 7.95
C ALA A 84 -1.22 13.93 8.40
N HIS A 85 -1.88 15.05 8.12
CA HIS A 85 -1.45 16.39 8.56
C HIS A 85 -1.39 16.48 10.09
N GLU A 86 -2.42 15.99 10.79
CA GLU A 86 -2.47 16.00 12.26
C GLU A 86 -1.36 15.18 12.90
N LEU A 87 -1.02 14.04 12.30
CA LEU A 87 0.07 13.17 12.79
C LEU A 87 1.45 13.63 12.34
N GLY A 88 1.52 14.52 11.33
CA GLY A 88 2.77 15.02 10.77
C GLY A 88 3.47 14.05 9.82
N VAL A 89 2.80 13.01 9.30
CA VAL A 89 3.34 12.07 8.33
C VAL A 89 3.07 12.53 6.89
N ARG A 90 3.87 12.07 5.93
CA ARG A 90 3.62 12.30 4.51
C ARG A 90 2.70 11.23 3.97
N ILE A 91 1.65 11.65 3.25
CA ILE A 91 0.71 10.75 2.58
C ILE A 91 0.79 10.88 1.07
N VAL A 92 0.70 9.75 0.39
CA VAL A 92 0.37 9.65 -1.03
C VAL A 92 -0.99 8.99 -1.09
N ALA A 93 -2.03 9.81 -1.15
CA ALA A 93 -3.41 9.32 -1.16
C ALA A 93 -3.84 8.96 -2.59
N SER A 94 -4.67 7.95 -2.74
CA SER A 94 -5.21 7.62 -4.06
C SER A 94 -6.67 8.01 -4.20
N ARG A 95 -7.03 8.45 -5.41
CA ARG A 95 -8.40 8.33 -5.89
C ARG A 95 -8.50 6.96 -6.57
N GLY A 96 -8.78 5.94 -5.76
CA GLY A 96 -9.11 4.62 -6.25
C GLY A 96 -10.53 4.58 -6.80
N SER A 97 -10.90 3.48 -7.45
CA SER A 97 -12.23 3.39 -8.10
C SER A 97 -12.63 1.97 -8.42
N MET A 98 -13.94 1.75 -8.50
CA MET A 98 -14.57 0.55 -9.03
C MET A 98 -15.81 0.99 -9.82
N ASP A 99 -15.94 0.52 -11.07
CA ASP A 99 -17.08 0.81 -11.95
C ASP A 99 -17.74 -0.46 -12.51
N LEU A 100 -17.28 -1.65 -12.09
CA LEU A 100 -17.80 -2.94 -12.52
C LEU A 100 -18.38 -3.70 -11.32
N GLY A 101 -19.71 -3.64 -11.15
CA GLY A 101 -20.44 -4.27 -10.06
C GLY A 101 -20.90 -5.70 -10.34
N GLU A 102 -21.50 -6.33 -9.32
CA GLU A 102 -22.03 -7.71 -9.43
C GLU A 102 -23.06 -7.85 -10.56
N SER A 103 -23.90 -6.84 -10.78
CA SER A 103 -24.90 -6.84 -11.86
C SER A 103 -24.28 -6.89 -13.26
N ASP A 104 -23.04 -6.41 -13.41
CA ASP A 104 -22.31 -6.35 -14.67
C ASP A 104 -21.17 -7.37 -14.76
N GLY A 105 -21.13 -8.33 -13.83
CA GLY A 105 -20.17 -9.42 -13.81
C GLY A 105 -18.87 -9.13 -13.04
N GLY A 106 -18.80 -8.00 -12.34
CA GLY A 106 -17.71 -7.69 -11.41
C GLY A 106 -17.87 -8.36 -10.05
N LEU A 107 -16.94 -8.11 -9.15
CA LEU A 107 -16.94 -8.69 -7.81
C LEU A 107 -17.59 -7.80 -6.75
N PRO A 108 -17.40 -6.44 -6.76
CA PRO A 108 -17.97 -5.57 -5.74
C PRO A 108 -19.49 -5.43 -5.87
N PRO A 109 -20.23 -5.24 -4.74
CA PRO A 109 -21.65 -4.95 -4.82
C PRO A 109 -21.91 -3.61 -5.52
N ASP A 110 -23.04 -3.49 -6.21
CA ASP A 110 -23.40 -2.28 -6.98
C ASP A 110 -23.51 -0.99 -6.15
N SER A 111 -23.56 -1.10 -4.81
CA SER A 111 -23.53 0.04 -3.91
C SER A 111 -22.13 0.68 -3.75
N LEU A 112 -21.09 0.01 -4.21
CA LEU A 112 -19.69 0.45 -4.15
C LEU A 112 -19.11 0.83 -5.51
N VAL A 113 -19.89 0.72 -6.58
CA VAL A 113 -19.45 1.16 -7.92
C VAL A 113 -19.96 2.54 -8.24
N GLU A 114 -19.16 3.28 -8.97
CA GLU A 114 -19.43 4.65 -9.40
C GLU A 114 -19.44 4.74 -10.92
N ASP A 115 -20.05 5.77 -11.46
CA ASP A 115 -19.94 6.06 -12.90
C ASP A 115 -18.60 6.72 -13.23
N LEU A 116 -18.14 6.46 -14.47
CA LEU A 116 -16.85 6.90 -14.96
C LEU A 116 -16.66 8.43 -14.87
N ASP A 117 -17.67 9.21 -15.26
CA ASP A 117 -17.58 10.68 -15.28
C ASP A 117 -17.39 11.23 -13.86
N THR A 118 -18.08 10.65 -12.87
CA THR A 118 -17.92 10.99 -11.45
C THR A 118 -16.50 10.67 -10.97
N ILE A 119 -15.97 9.49 -11.31
CA ILE A 119 -14.62 9.08 -10.93
C ILE A 119 -13.57 10.04 -11.48
N LEU A 120 -13.66 10.37 -12.79
CA LEU A 120 -12.69 11.25 -13.44
C LEU A 120 -12.77 12.69 -12.90
N ALA A 121 -13.99 13.22 -12.72
CA ALA A 121 -14.18 14.58 -12.19
C ALA A 121 -13.64 14.71 -10.75
N ASP A 122 -13.89 13.71 -9.90
CA ASP A 122 -13.39 13.71 -8.53
C ASP A 122 -11.86 13.55 -8.48
N THR A 123 -11.29 12.78 -9.39
CA THR A 123 -9.82 12.69 -9.57
C THR A 123 -9.20 14.04 -9.91
N GLU A 124 -9.80 14.78 -10.86
CA GLU A 124 -9.33 16.14 -11.20
C GLU A 124 -9.43 17.09 -10.01
N ARG A 125 -10.50 17.01 -9.23
CA ARG A 125 -10.69 17.81 -8.02
C ARG A 125 -9.62 17.51 -6.96
N LEU A 126 -9.35 16.24 -6.71
CA LEU A 126 -8.37 15.80 -5.71
C LEU A 126 -6.92 16.11 -6.14
N ALA A 127 -6.63 16.16 -7.44
CA ALA A 127 -5.30 16.50 -7.94
C ALA A 127 -4.78 17.85 -7.40
N ALA A 128 -5.68 18.77 -7.04
CA ALA A 128 -5.29 20.05 -6.44
C ALA A 128 -4.59 19.92 -5.08
N PHE A 129 -4.81 18.85 -4.33
CA PHE A 129 -4.13 18.58 -3.05
C PHE A 129 -2.65 18.22 -3.23
N ALA A 130 -2.21 17.80 -4.41
CA ALA A 130 -0.79 17.53 -4.71
C ALA A 130 0.10 18.77 -4.73
N ASN A 131 -0.45 19.97 -4.55
CA ASN A 131 0.32 21.19 -4.33
C ASN A 131 0.92 21.31 -2.92
N ASP A 132 0.47 20.47 -1.98
CA ASP A 132 1.06 20.37 -0.65
C ASP A 132 2.29 19.43 -0.73
N ASP A 133 3.41 19.85 -0.15
CA ASP A 133 4.67 19.10 -0.19
C ASP A 133 4.64 17.79 0.64
N ARG A 134 3.63 17.63 1.50
CA ARG A 134 3.36 16.41 2.29
C ARG A 134 2.28 15.52 1.71
N VAL A 135 1.61 15.95 0.64
CA VAL A 135 0.50 15.22 0.01
C VAL A 135 0.85 14.89 -1.45
N GLY A 136 0.78 13.63 -1.80
CA GLY A 136 0.74 13.18 -3.19
C GLY A 136 -0.66 12.68 -3.52
N ILE A 137 -1.05 12.76 -4.80
CA ILE A 137 -2.29 12.16 -5.30
C ILE A 137 -1.94 11.18 -6.42
N VAL A 138 -2.63 10.05 -6.43
CA VAL A 138 -2.44 8.95 -7.39
C VAL A 138 -3.79 8.48 -7.93
N VAL A 139 -3.84 8.11 -9.18
CA VAL A 139 -5.03 7.51 -9.81
C VAL A 139 -4.92 5.98 -9.66
N ALA A 140 -5.91 5.34 -9.05
CA ALA A 140 -5.77 3.94 -8.65
C ALA A 140 -7.05 3.11 -8.81
N PRO A 141 -7.48 2.79 -10.05
CA PRO A 141 -8.49 1.76 -10.29
C PRO A 141 -8.13 0.47 -9.54
N CYS A 142 -9.11 -0.18 -8.92
CA CYS A 142 -8.85 -1.22 -7.92
C CYS A 142 -8.11 -2.44 -8.50
N SER A 143 -8.70 -3.13 -9.48
CA SER A 143 -8.14 -4.36 -10.05
C SER A 143 -8.85 -4.75 -11.35
N PRO A 144 -8.26 -5.60 -12.21
CA PRO A 144 -8.88 -6.00 -13.49
C PRO A 144 -10.28 -6.63 -13.36
N PHE A 145 -10.64 -7.17 -12.20
CA PHE A 145 -11.95 -7.82 -11.96
C PHE A 145 -12.98 -6.93 -11.26
N SER A 146 -12.68 -5.66 -11.06
CA SER A 146 -13.56 -4.68 -10.40
C SER A 146 -13.71 -3.37 -11.18
N VAL A 147 -13.06 -3.28 -12.35
CA VAL A 147 -13.09 -2.08 -13.20
C VAL A 147 -13.27 -2.46 -14.67
N THR A 148 -13.89 -1.56 -15.43
CA THR A 148 -14.00 -1.72 -16.89
C THR A 148 -12.68 -1.39 -17.58
N THR A 149 -12.46 -1.96 -18.76
CA THR A 149 -11.33 -1.60 -19.63
C THR A 149 -11.31 -0.11 -19.94
N ARG A 150 -12.49 0.48 -20.15
CA ARG A 150 -12.64 1.91 -20.41
C ARG A 150 -12.15 2.77 -19.24
N LEU A 151 -12.48 2.40 -18.00
CA LEU A 151 -11.97 3.11 -16.82
C LEU A 151 -10.44 3.04 -16.73
N MET A 152 -9.85 1.88 -17.02
CA MET A 152 -8.38 1.74 -17.05
C MET A 152 -7.74 2.68 -18.07
N GLU A 153 -8.24 2.69 -19.30
CA GLU A 153 -7.72 3.54 -20.39
C GLU A 153 -7.86 5.03 -20.07
N GLU A 154 -9.06 5.49 -19.70
CA GLU A 154 -9.33 6.91 -19.39
C GLU A 154 -8.61 7.37 -18.12
N SER A 155 -8.42 6.49 -17.12
CA SER A 155 -7.60 6.77 -15.94
C SER A 155 -6.13 7.01 -16.30
N ALA A 156 -5.57 6.22 -17.23
CA ALA A 156 -4.19 6.41 -17.68
C ALA A 156 -4.02 7.73 -18.44
N GLU A 157 -4.97 8.08 -19.31
CA GLU A 157 -4.96 9.35 -20.05
C GLU A 157 -5.08 10.54 -19.08
N LEU A 158 -6.00 10.47 -18.11
CA LEU A 158 -6.20 11.53 -17.12
C LEU A 158 -4.96 11.70 -16.23
N ALA A 159 -4.41 10.62 -15.68
CA ALA A 159 -3.23 10.68 -14.83
C ALA A 159 -2.04 11.35 -15.54
N ARG A 160 -1.77 10.95 -16.78
CA ARG A 160 -0.68 11.54 -17.60
C ARG A 160 -0.91 13.00 -17.93
N ARG A 161 -2.17 13.39 -18.22
CA ARG A 161 -2.54 14.80 -18.45
C ARG A 161 -2.32 15.67 -17.20
N LEU A 162 -2.55 15.10 -16.01
CA LEU A 162 -2.38 15.78 -14.73
C LEU A 162 -0.96 15.64 -14.15
N GLY A 163 -0.09 14.83 -14.76
CA GLY A 163 1.25 14.54 -14.23
C GLY A 163 1.23 13.67 -12.95
N LEU A 164 0.19 12.86 -12.77
CA LEU A 164 0.01 11.93 -11.66
C LEU A 164 0.53 10.54 -12.01
N GLN A 165 0.82 9.74 -10.98
CA GLN A 165 1.15 8.32 -11.14
C GLN A 165 -0.11 7.44 -11.11
N LEU A 166 0.08 6.18 -11.49
CA LEU A 166 -0.94 5.15 -11.60
C LEU A 166 -0.63 3.96 -10.69
N HIS A 167 -1.66 3.42 -10.05
CA HIS A 167 -1.54 2.23 -9.21
C HIS A 167 -2.74 1.29 -9.37
N THR A 168 -2.51 -0.03 -9.24
CA THR A 168 -3.56 -1.05 -9.20
C THR A 168 -3.04 -2.33 -8.54
N HIS A 169 -3.94 -3.23 -8.13
CA HIS A 169 -3.58 -4.61 -7.80
C HIS A 169 -3.39 -5.41 -9.08
N LEU A 170 -2.39 -6.30 -9.09
CA LEU A 170 -2.10 -7.08 -10.29
C LEU A 170 -1.46 -8.43 -9.97
N ALA A 171 -1.92 -9.45 -10.67
CA ALA A 171 -1.38 -10.81 -10.64
C ALA A 171 -1.22 -11.34 -9.19
N GLU A 172 -2.18 -11.02 -8.34
CA GLU A 172 -2.16 -11.42 -6.94
C GLU A 172 -2.49 -12.90 -6.80
N THR A 173 -3.55 -13.36 -7.46
CA THR A 173 -4.03 -14.73 -7.35
C THR A 173 -4.19 -15.41 -8.71
N ARG A 174 -4.32 -16.75 -8.70
CA ARG A 174 -4.58 -17.53 -9.91
C ARG A 174 -5.98 -17.31 -10.47
N GLU A 175 -6.92 -16.93 -9.62
CA GLU A 175 -8.29 -16.60 -10.01
C GLU A 175 -8.31 -15.34 -10.89
N GLU A 176 -7.45 -14.36 -10.61
CA GLU A 176 -7.28 -13.18 -11.46
C GLU A 176 -6.72 -13.56 -12.84
N ASP A 177 -5.71 -14.46 -12.91
CA ASP A 177 -5.18 -14.95 -14.19
C ASP A 177 -6.28 -15.69 -14.99
N ALA A 178 -7.07 -16.54 -14.32
CA ALA A 178 -8.20 -17.22 -14.96
C ALA A 178 -9.26 -16.24 -15.48
N TYR A 179 -9.61 -15.24 -14.68
CA TYR A 179 -10.55 -14.17 -15.05
C TYR A 179 -10.07 -13.40 -16.29
N CYS A 180 -8.82 -12.95 -16.32
CA CYS A 180 -8.26 -12.21 -17.44
C CYS A 180 -8.22 -13.08 -18.70
N ARG A 181 -7.86 -14.36 -18.61
CA ARG A 181 -7.86 -15.27 -19.75
C ARG A 181 -9.26 -15.53 -20.29
N GLU A 182 -10.26 -15.67 -19.43
CA GLU A 182 -11.64 -15.93 -19.83
C GLU A 182 -12.26 -14.71 -20.51
N LEU A 183 -12.11 -13.51 -19.94
CA LEU A 183 -12.77 -12.31 -20.44
C LEU A 183 -11.97 -11.55 -21.50
N PHE A 184 -10.65 -11.49 -21.35
CA PHE A 184 -9.79 -10.69 -22.22
C PHE A 184 -8.91 -11.54 -23.15
N GLY A 185 -8.85 -12.87 -22.95
CA GLY A 185 -8.03 -13.79 -23.73
C GLY A 185 -6.52 -13.60 -23.53
N CYS A 186 -6.10 -13.06 -22.40
CA CYS A 186 -4.69 -12.74 -22.10
C CYS A 186 -4.38 -12.81 -20.60
N THR A 187 -3.10 -12.76 -20.22
CA THR A 187 -2.65 -12.67 -18.82
C THR A 187 -2.96 -11.29 -18.23
N PRO A 188 -2.95 -11.11 -16.90
CA PRO A 188 -3.09 -9.81 -16.26
C PRO A 188 -2.07 -8.77 -16.75
N VAL A 189 -0.81 -9.14 -16.97
CA VAL A 189 0.24 -8.23 -17.45
C VAL A 189 0.03 -7.87 -18.93
N GLU A 190 -0.35 -8.84 -19.78
CA GLU A 190 -0.72 -8.55 -21.18
C GLU A 190 -1.96 -7.65 -21.28
N TYR A 191 -2.92 -7.79 -20.34
CA TYR A 191 -4.05 -6.88 -20.24
C TYR A 191 -3.58 -5.46 -19.87
N LEU A 192 -2.72 -5.32 -18.87
CA LEU A 192 -2.14 -4.02 -18.51
C LEU A 192 -1.42 -3.35 -19.69
N GLU A 193 -0.68 -4.12 -20.48
CA GLU A 193 -0.02 -3.60 -21.69
C GLU A 193 -1.02 -3.05 -22.70
N ARG A 194 -2.12 -3.78 -22.94
CA ARG A 194 -3.19 -3.36 -23.87
C ARG A 194 -3.87 -2.05 -23.47
N VAL A 195 -4.07 -1.83 -22.17
CA VAL A 195 -4.68 -0.59 -21.65
C VAL A 195 -3.64 0.53 -21.38
N GLY A 196 -2.40 0.33 -21.83
CA GLY A 196 -1.35 1.35 -21.74
C GLY A 196 -0.75 1.56 -20.36
N TRP A 197 -0.80 0.56 -19.47
CA TRP A 197 -0.32 0.66 -18.09
C TRP A 197 1.08 0.06 -17.86
N VAL A 198 1.72 -0.49 -18.87
CA VAL A 198 3.11 -0.96 -18.76
C VAL A 198 4.07 0.19 -19.07
N ALA A 199 4.27 1.08 -18.09
CA ALA A 199 5.05 2.31 -18.22
C ALA A 199 5.68 2.72 -16.88
N GLU A 200 6.64 3.63 -16.91
CA GLU A 200 7.42 4.04 -15.74
C GLU A 200 6.62 4.82 -14.68
N ASP A 201 5.47 5.41 -15.06
CA ASP A 201 4.54 6.13 -14.19
C ASP A 201 3.60 5.21 -13.41
N VAL A 202 3.73 3.89 -13.58
CA VAL A 202 2.89 2.86 -12.97
C VAL A 202 3.64 2.05 -11.93
N TRP A 203 2.95 1.65 -10.87
CA TRP A 203 3.38 0.54 -10.03
C TRP A 203 2.17 -0.33 -9.62
N CYS A 204 2.42 -1.62 -9.41
CA CYS A 204 1.40 -2.60 -9.08
C CYS A 204 1.64 -3.23 -7.71
N ALA A 205 0.57 -3.50 -6.97
CA ALA A 205 0.64 -4.28 -5.74
C ALA A 205 0.67 -5.78 -6.02
N HIS A 206 1.28 -6.53 -5.11
CA HIS A 206 1.37 -7.99 -5.04
C HIS A 206 2.29 -8.62 -6.07
N CYS A 207 1.90 -8.68 -7.35
CA CYS A 207 2.69 -9.25 -8.44
C CYS A 207 3.24 -10.66 -8.13
N VAL A 208 2.38 -11.52 -7.58
CA VAL A 208 2.75 -12.87 -7.10
C VAL A 208 2.96 -13.83 -8.26
N HIS A 209 2.07 -13.78 -9.27
CA HIS A 209 2.01 -14.72 -10.37
C HIS A 209 2.58 -14.14 -11.67
N LEU A 210 3.77 -13.55 -11.60
CA LEU A 210 4.51 -13.09 -12.79
C LEU A 210 5.30 -14.23 -13.42
N SER A 211 5.29 -14.29 -14.75
CA SER A 211 6.21 -15.11 -15.55
C SER A 211 7.57 -14.39 -15.73
N ASP A 212 8.57 -15.12 -16.22
CA ASP A 212 9.89 -14.53 -16.54
C ASP A 212 9.77 -13.41 -17.60
N ALA A 213 8.83 -13.54 -18.53
CA ALA A 213 8.54 -12.52 -19.55
C ALA A 213 7.95 -11.25 -18.89
N ASP A 214 7.03 -11.41 -17.92
CA ASP A 214 6.44 -10.29 -17.18
C ASP A 214 7.50 -9.55 -16.34
N VAL A 215 8.38 -10.30 -15.68
CA VAL A 215 9.53 -9.73 -14.94
C VAL A 215 10.42 -8.89 -15.87
N ALA A 216 10.74 -9.42 -17.06
CA ALA A 216 11.54 -8.70 -18.05
C ALA A 216 10.81 -7.44 -18.58
N ALA A 217 9.49 -7.53 -18.82
CA ALA A 217 8.67 -6.40 -19.25
C ALA A 217 8.64 -5.28 -18.21
N PHE A 218 8.47 -5.61 -16.92
CA PHE A 218 8.48 -4.64 -15.83
C PHE A 218 9.83 -3.95 -15.67
N ALA A 219 10.92 -4.73 -15.71
CA ALA A 219 12.27 -4.17 -15.67
C ALA A 219 12.55 -3.24 -16.86
N GLY A 220 12.13 -3.62 -18.06
CA GLY A 220 12.35 -2.86 -19.31
C GLY A 220 11.50 -1.58 -19.42
N SER A 221 10.27 -1.60 -18.90
CA SER A 221 9.36 -0.45 -18.92
C SER A 221 9.47 0.46 -17.69
N GLY A 222 10.12 0.00 -16.63
CA GLY A 222 10.23 0.73 -15.38
C GLY A 222 8.96 0.69 -14.51
N VAL A 223 8.04 -0.26 -14.72
CA VAL A 223 6.92 -0.50 -13.78
C VAL A 223 7.47 -0.85 -12.40
N GLY A 224 6.89 -0.25 -11.35
CA GLY A 224 7.24 -0.55 -9.97
C GLY A 224 6.40 -1.69 -9.38
N VAL A 225 6.90 -2.33 -8.32
CA VAL A 225 6.18 -3.39 -7.59
C VAL A 225 6.14 -3.06 -6.11
N ALA A 226 4.94 -3.05 -5.53
CA ALA A 226 4.72 -3.01 -4.09
C ALA A 226 4.58 -4.45 -3.57
N HIS A 227 5.64 -4.99 -2.97
CA HIS A 227 5.63 -6.33 -2.40
C HIS A 227 4.97 -6.33 -1.03
N CYS A 228 3.92 -7.15 -0.85
CA CYS A 228 3.11 -7.25 0.37
C CYS A 228 3.21 -8.68 0.95
N PRO A 229 4.37 -9.09 1.49
CA PRO A 229 4.64 -10.49 1.78
C PRO A 229 3.71 -11.10 2.83
N THR A 230 3.33 -10.36 3.87
CA THR A 230 2.44 -10.88 4.93
C THR A 230 1.03 -11.10 4.39
N SER A 231 0.45 -10.12 3.70
CA SER A 231 -0.88 -10.22 3.10
C SER A 231 -0.97 -11.35 2.09
N ASN A 232 0.01 -11.46 1.18
CA ASN A 232 0.07 -12.53 0.19
C ASN A 232 0.04 -13.93 0.83
N LEU A 233 0.77 -14.12 1.93
CA LEU A 233 0.78 -15.38 2.67
C LEU A 233 -0.52 -15.59 3.47
N ARG A 234 -1.03 -14.53 4.08
CA ARG A 234 -2.25 -14.54 4.89
C ARG A 234 -3.48 -14.93 4.07
N LEU A 235 -3.56 -14.46 2.82
CA LEU A 235 -4.64 -14.79 1.88
C LEU A 235 -4.36 -16.05 1.04
N GLY A 236 -3.19 -16.68 1.22
CA GLY A 236 -2.82 -17.86 0.46
C GLY A 236 -2.50 -17.60 -1.01
N ALA A 237 -2.27 -16.33 -1.38
CA ALA A 237 -1.97 -15.92 -2.76
C ALA A 237 -0.65 -16.49 -3.28
N GLY A 238 0.38 -16.57 -2.42
CA GLY A 238 1.68 -17.13 -2.79
C GLY A 238 2.85 -16.20 -2.48
N VAL A 239 3.97 -16.38 -3.20
CA VAL A 239 5.23 -15.65 -3.00
C VAL A 239 5.65 -14.96 -4.29
N ALA A 240 5.70 -13.63 -4.29
CA ALA A 240 6.16 -12.85 -5.43
C ALA A 240 7.64 -13.13 -5.78
N PRO A 241 8.06 -13.06 -7.06
CA PRO A 241 9.41 -13.35 -7.52
C PRO A 241 10.37 -12.15 -7.28
N VAL A 242 10.46 -11.69 -6.01
CA VAL A 242 11.21 -10.47 -5.65
C VAL A 242 12.67 -10.55 -6.04
N ARG A 243 13.31 -11.72 -5.87
CA ARG A 243 14.71 -11.89 -6.28
C ARG A 243 14.88 -11.70 -7.78
N ASP A 244 14.01 -12.33 -8.57
CA ASP A 244 14.03 -12.27 -10.03
C ASP A 244 13.80 -10.84 -10.53
N LEU A 245 12.83 -10.12 -9.92
CA LEU A 245 12.57 -8.70 -10.18
C LEU A 245 13.80 -7.82 -9.91
N LEU A 246 14.47 -8.01 -8.76
CA LEU A 246 15.66 -7.25 -8.40
C LEU A 246 16.84 -7.54 -9.34
N ASP A 247 17.03 -8.81 -9.72
CA ASP A 247 18.09 -9.20 -10.65
C ASP A 247 17.86 -8.67 -12.06
N ALA A 248 16.62 -8.54 -12.47
CA ALA A 248 16.23 -7.89 -13.71
C ALA A 248 16.35 -6.36 -13.66
N GLY A 249 16.54 -5.76 -12.48
CA GLY A 249 16.62 -4.30 -12.29
C GLY A 249 15.28 -3.58 -12.13
N ALA A 250 14.19 -4.31 -11.84
CA ALA A 250 12.90 -3.71 -11.57
C ALA A 250 12.88 -2.95 -10.24
N ARG A 251 12.04 -1.92 -10.16
CA ARG A 251 11.82 -1.15 -8.92
C ARG A 251 10.89 -1.94 -8.00
N VAL A 252 11.37 -2.28 -6.79
CA VAL A 252 10.58 -3.02 -5.80
C VAL A 252 10.62 -2.28 -4.46
N GLY A 253 9.44 -1.98 -3.92
CA GLY A 253 9.22 -1.46 -2.57
C GLY A 253 8.41 -2.43 -1.72
N LEU A 254 8.17 -2.07 -0.45
CA LEU A 254 7.33 -2.84 0.46
C LEU A 254 6.01 -2.12 0.71
N GLY A 255 4.93 -2.87 0.79
CA GLY A 255 3.63 -2.44 1.28
C GLY A 255 3.16 -3.32 2.42
N VAL A 256 2.52 -2.72 3.43
CA VAL A 256 1.89 -3.50 4.51
C VAL A 256 0.57 -4.11 4.07
N ASP A 257 -0.05 -3.55 3.01
CA ASP A 257 -1.42 -3.82 2.61
C ASP A 257 -2.45 -3.43 3.69
N GLY A 258 -3.73 -3.69 3.47
CA GLY A 258 -4.78 -3.42 4.44
C GLY A 258 -4.69 -4.31 5.67
N THR A 259 -5.01 -3.75 6.83
CA THR A 259 -4.91 -4.50 8.10
C THR A 259 -6.05 -5.52 8.32
N ALA A 260 -6.92 -5.72 7.34
CA ALA A 260 -7.82 -6.88 7.31
C ALA A 260 -7.16 -8.13 6.70
N SER A 261 -6.00 -7.99 6.02
CA SER A 261 -5.16 -9.07 5.50
C SER A 261 -3.73 -9.07 6.07
N ASN A 262 -3.37 -8.04 6.83
CA ASN A 262 -2.14 -7.94 7.61
C ASN A 262 -2.46 -7.16 8.90
N GLU A 263 -2.88 -7.84 9.93
CA GLU A 263 -3.56 -7.31 11.12
C GLU A 263 -2.75 -6.25 11.90
N ARG A 264 -1.48 -6.05 11.56
CA ARG A 264 -0.63 -5.01 12.11
C ARG A 264 0.03 -4.19 11.01
N GLY A 265 -0.30 -2.92 10.90
CA GLY A 265 0.29 -1.97 9.96
C GLY A 265 1.74 -1.61 10.34
N ASP A 266 2.64 -2.60 10.34
CA ASP A 266 4.04 -2.45 10.76
C ASP A 266 4.98 -2.72 9.58
N LEU A 267 5.41 -1.64 8.91
CA LEU A 267 6.28 -1.77 7.74
C LEU A 267 7.66 -2.36 8.09
N PHE A 268 8.13 -2.18 9.32
CA PHE A 268 9.39 -2.80 9.73
C PHE A 268 9.26 -4.33 9.84
N ALA A 269 8.10 -4.84 10.23
CA ALA A 269 7.83 -6.27 10.22
C ALA A 269 7.84 -6.84 8.78
N GLU A 270 7.35 -6.08 7.80
CA GLU A 270 7.40 -6.46 6.39
C GLU A 270 8.84 -6.58 5.86
N VAL A 271 9.78 -5.77 6.36
CA VAL A 271 11.21 -5.91 6.03
C VAL A 271 11.74 -7.30 6.38
N LYS A 272 11.43 -7.79 7.60
CA LYS A 272 11.82 -9.15 8.00
C LYS A 272 11.07 -10.21 7.22
N GLN A 273 9.77 -10.01 7.01
CA GLN A 273 8.92 -10.98 6.29
C GLN A 273 9.41 -11.14 4.84
N ALA A 274 9.70 -10.06 4.14
CA ALA A 274 10.26 -10.09 2.78
C ALA A 274 11.58 -10.89 2.73
N LEU A 275 12.46 -10.69 3.71
CA LEU A 275 13.70 -11.46 3.83
C LEU A 275 13.43 -12.97 3.96
N LEU A 276 12.55 -13.35 4.88
CA LEU A 276 12.28 -14.76 5.18
C LEU A 276 11.56 -15.46 4.02
N VAL A 277 10.60 -14.79 3.41
CA VAL A 277 9.83 -15.32 2.28
C VAL A 277 10.73 -15.52 1.05
N ALA A 278 11.57 -14.54 0.72
CA ALA A 278 12.54 -14.67 -0.36
C ALA A 278 13.51 -15.85 -0.13
N ARG A 279 13.99 -16.01 1.10
CA ARG A 279 14.86 -17.14 1.46
C ARG A 279 14.15 -18.49 1.44
N GLY A 280 12.89 -18.54 1.86
CA GLY A 280 12.05 -19.73 1.77
C GLY A 280 11.84 -20.20 0.32
N ARG A 281 11.78 -19.25 -0.65
CA ARG A 281 11.66 -19.55 -2.07
C ARG A 281 13.00 -19.88 -2.74
N GLY A 282 14.05 -19.10 -2.47
CA GLY A 282 15.31 -19.11 -3.24
C GLY A 282 16.57 -19.49 -2.46
N GLY A 283 16.43 -19.92 -1.19
CA GLY A 283 17.58 -20.27 -0.34
C GLY A 283 18.18 -19.08 0.42
N GLY A 284 19.16 -19.36 1.30
CA GLY A 284 19.70 -18.39 2.27
C GLY A 284 20.32 -17.12 1.67
N GLU A 285 20.73 -17.16 0.42
CA GLU A 285 21.37 -16.04 -0.29
C GLU A 285 20.38 -15.20 -1.11
N ALA A 286 19.10 -15.62 -1.22
CA ALA A 286 18.11 -14.94 -2.05
C ALA A 286 17.90 -13.47 -1.68
N LEU A 287 17.98 -13.11 -0.38
CA LEU A 287 17.90 -11.73 0.07
C LEU A 287 18.76 -11.52 1.32
N THR A 288 19.50 -10.42 1.39
CA THR A 288 20.25 -10.01 2.59
C THR A 288 19.40 -9.08 3.47
N ALA A 289 19.75 -8.95 4.77
CA ALA A 289 19.08 -8.04 5.67
C ALA A 289 19.11 -6.58 5.17
N ARG A 290 20.27 -6.14 4.63
CA ARG A 290 20.39 -4.80 4.06
C ARG A 290 19.57 -4.61 2.79
N ALA A 291 19.49 -5.62 1.94
CA ALA A 291 18.66 -5.57 0.74
C ALA A 291 17.16 -5.51 1.11
N ALA A 292 16.71 -6.28 2.12
CA ALA A 292 15.35 -6.20 2.63
C ALA A 292 15.02 -4.81 3.22
N LEU A 293 15.93 -4.23 4.02
CA LEU A 293 15.76 -2.88 4.55
C LEU A 293 15.74 -1.83 3.42
N ARG A 294 16.53 -2.03 2.35
CA ARG A 294 16.50 -1.16 1.17
C ARG A 294 15.12 -1.17 0.48
N LEU A 295 14.43 -2.32 0.41
CA LEU A 295 13.06 -2.38 -0.14
C LEU A 295 12.10 -1.46 0.63
N GLY A 296 12.20 -1.45 1.97
CA GLY A 296 11.38 -0.61 2.85
C GLY A 296 11.81 0.88 2.91
N THR A 297 12.90 1.27 2.26
CA THR A 297 13.43 2.63 2.27
C THR A 297 13.58 3.18 0.84
N ARG A 298 14.76 3.05 0.27
CA ARG A 298 15.09 3.55 -1.08
C ARG A 298 14.25 2.86 -2.16
N GLY A 299 13.99 1.56 -2.05
CA GLY A 299 13.12 0.82 -2.97
C GLY A 299 11.71 1.39 -3.00
N GLY A 300 11.13 1.67 -1.82
CA GLY A 300 9.82 2.34 -1.73
C GLY A 300 9.83 3.74 -2.37
N ALA A 301 10.89 4.53 -2.14
CA ALA A 301 11.05 5.84 -2.76
C ALA A 301 11.15 5.75 -4.30
N GLU A 302 11.92 4.78 -4.80
CA GLU A 302 12.06 4.51 -6.24
C GLU A 302 10.73 4.09 -6.88
N VAL A 303 9.91 3.29 -6.18
CA VAL A 303 8.55 2.91 -6.63
C VAL A 303 7.63 4.13 -6.71
N LEU A 304 7.64 4.99 -5.70
CA LEU A 304 6.85 6.23 -5.67
C LEU A 304 7.48 7.37 -6.51
N ARG A 305 8.58 7.11 -7.24
CA ARG A 305 9.31 8.11 -8.05
C ARG A 305 9.70 9.36 -7.27
N ARG A 306 10.09 9.18 -6.01
CA ARG A 306 10.54 10.22 -5.11
C ARG A 306 12.06 10.11 -4.92
N ASP A 307 12.81 11.00 -5.54
CA ASP A 307 14.27 11.08 -5.44
C ASP A 307 14.75 11.90 -4.23
N ASP A 308 13.83 12.65 -3.62
CA ASP A 308 14.06 13.52 -2.46
C ASP A 308 13.95 12.81 -1.10
N ILE A 309 13.54 11.53 -1.05
CA ILE A 309 13.40 10.69 0.16
C ILE A 309 14.11 9.34 0.01
N GLY A 310 13.98 8.45 0.99
CA GLY A 310 14.46 7.04 0.93
C GLY A 310 15.96 6.85 1.21
N SER A 311 16.75 7.91 1.31
CA SER A 311 18.16 7.87 1.72
C SER A 311 18.54 9.14 2.51
N LEU A 312 19.61 9.04 3.31
CA LEU A 312 20.15 10.17 4.06
C LEU A 312 21.33 10.78 3.28
N GLU A 313 21.03 11.77 2.46
CA GLU A 313 22.00 12.45 1.59
C GLU A 313 21.77 13.98 1.64
N PRO A 314 22.83 14.81 1.51
CA PRO A 314 22.66 16.25 1.40
C PRO A 314 21.71 16.64 0.25
N GLY A 315 20.76 17.53 0.52
CA GLY A 315 19.77 17.99 -0.45
C GLY A 315 18.46 17.20 -0.44
N LYS A 316 18.41 16.06 0.23
CA LYS A 316 17.17 15.31 0.43
C LYS A 316 16.41 15.76 1.67
N ARG A 317 15.15 15.35 1.79
CA ARG A 317 14.34 15.63 2.97
C ARG A 317 14.87 14.93 4.20
N ALA A 318 14.77 15.57 5.33
CA ALA A 318 15.22 15.03 6.62
C ALA A 318 14.19 14.03 7.18
N ASP A 319 13.99 12.94 6.45
CA ASP A 319 13.17 11.80 6.84
C ASP A 319 14.05 10.77 7.56
N VAL A 320 14.01 10.76 8.89
CA VAL A 320 14.96 10.00 9.72
C VAL A 320 14.22 9.15 10.73
N ALA A 321 14.49 7.85 10.73
CA ALA A 321 14.03 6.91 11.74
C ALA A 321 15.22 6.40 12.58
N ILE A 322 15.10 6.46 13.90
CA ILE A 322 16.14 6.07 14.86
C ILE A 322 15.58 4.99 15.79
N TRP A 323 16.22 3.83 15.80
CA TRP A 323 15.90 2.72 16.70
C TRP A 323 16.96 2.59 17.79
N ARG A 324 16.54 2.17 18.98
CA ARG A 324 17.45 1.78 20.03
C ARG A 324 18.01 0.39 19.75
N THR A 325 19.30 0.20 20.07
CA THR A 325 20.02 -1.07 19.89
C THR A 325 20.69 -1.54 21.19
N ASP A 326 20.17 -1.09 22.33
CA ASP A 326 20.66 -1.42 23.67
C ASP A 326 19.77 -2.45 24.40
N GLY A 327 18.75 -3.00 23.74
CA GLY A 327 17.88 -4.06 24.26
C GLY A 327 18.58 -5.42 24.34
N LEU A 328 17.96 -6.37 25.07
CA LEU A 328 18.48 -7.73 25.25
C LEU A 328 18.71 -8.46 23.91
N GLU A 329 17.85 -8.21 22.94
CA GLU A 329 17.88 -8.80 21.59
C GLU A 329 19.08 -8.37 20.74
N PHE A 330 19.79 -7.32 21.16
CA PHE A 330 21.00 -6.84 20.49
C PHE A 330 22.29 -7.37 21.13
N GLY A 331 22.19 -8.04 22.29
CA GLY A 331 23.33 -8.66 22.95
C GLY A 331 23.96 -9.73 22.08
N GLY A 332 25.26 -9.62 21.82
CA GLY A 332 26.03 -10.55 20.97
C GLY A 332 25.91 -10.28 19.48
N ALA A 333 25.26 -9.22 19.05
CA ALA A 333 25.17 -8.85 17.64
C ALA A 333 26.48 -8.22 17.15
N GLU A 334 27.11 -8.80 16.12
CA GLU A 334 28.26 -8.23 15.43
C GLU A 334 27.81 -7.18 14.39
N ASP A 335 26.75 -7.47 13.64
CA ASP A 335 26.13 -6.56 12.67
C ASP A 335 24.78 -6.05 13.20
N LEU A 336 24.77 -4.83 13.73
CA LEU A 336 23.55 -4.21 14.30
C LEU A 336 22.44 -4.02 13.26
N VAL A 337 22.75 -3.76 12.00
CA VAL A 337 21.72 -3.60 10.94
C VAL A 337 21.09 -4.96 10.62
N ALA A 338 21.91 -5.99 10.47
CA ALA A 338 21.38 -7.33 10.24
C ALA A 338 20.57 -7.80 11.44
N ASN A 339 21.04 -7.54 12.66
CA ASN A 339 20.32 -7.91 13.88
C ASN A 339 18.99 -7.16 14.00
N LEU A 340 18.95 -5.86 13.72
CA LEU A 340 17.73 -5.05 13.75
C LEU A 340 16.65 -5.66 12.82
N VAL A 341 17.01 -6.05 11.61
CA VAL A 341 16.09 -6.69 10.66
C VAL A 341 15.68 -8.09 11.13
N LEU A 342 16.62 -8.91 11.57
CA LEU A 342 16.37 -10.32 11.93
C LEU A 342 15.67 -10.49 13.28
N SER A 343 15.83 -9.56 14.23
CA SER A 343 15.10 -9.56 15.51
C SER A 343 13.61 -9.27 15.31
N GLY A 344 13.24 -8.57 14.22
CA GLY A 344 11.86 -8.32 13.84
C GLY A 344 11.38 -6.91 14.15
N SER A 345 10.10 -6.76 14.36
CA SER A 345 9.46 -5.47 14.57
C SER A 345 9.97 -4.76 15.83
N HIS A 346 10.40 -3.53 15.64
CA HIS A 346 10.80 -2.64 16.72
C HIS A 346 10.08 -1.31 16.60
N ARG A 347 9.57 -0.81 17.71
CA ARG A 347 9.06 0.54 17.77
C ARG A 347 10.20 1.54 17.59
N VAL A 348 10.04 2.50 16.69
CA VAL A 348 11.03 3.55 16.49
C VAL A 348 11.16 4.42 17.75
N ASP A 349 12.39 4.77 18.14
CA ASP A 349 12.62 5.67 19.28
C ASP A 349 12.33 7.13 18.87
N ARG A 350 12.82 7.54 17.68
CA ARG A 350 12.56 8.88 17.13
C ARG A 350 12.25 8.78 15.65
N LEU A 351 11.26 9.55 15.20
CA LEU A 351 10.90 9.68 13.79
C LEU A 351 10.82 11.17 13.44
N LEU A 352 11.56 11.56 12.38
CA LEU A 352 11.49 12.88 11.80
C LEU A 352 10.94 12.77 10.37
N VAL A 353 9.99 13.63 10.02
CA VAL A 353 9.41 13.75 8.67
C VAL A 353 9.67 15.17 8.16
N GLY A 354 10.53 15.29 7.17
CA GLY A 354 10.97 16.60 6.68
C GLY A 354 11.68 17.44 7.74
N GLY A 355 12.20 16.81 8.81
CA GLY A 355 12.85 17.48 9.95
C GLY A 355 11.93 17.70 11.15
N ASP A 356 10.61 17.60 11.00
CA ASP A 356 9.65 17.71 12.11
C ASP A 356 9.54 16.39 12.88
N GLU A 357 9.60 16.47 14.20
CA GLU A 357 9.58 15.28 15.05
C GLU A 357 8.14 14.76 15.23
N VAL A 358 7.90 13.55 14.75
CA VAL A 358 6.60 12.84 14.78
C VAL A 358 6.53 11.81 15.92
N VAL A 359 7.66 11.14 16.20
CA VAL A 359 7.79 10.21 17.33
C VAL A 359 8.98 10.62 18.19
N ARG A 360 8.80 10.60 19.52
CA ARG A 360 9.85 10.85 20.52
C ARG A 360 9.76 9.85 21.66
N GLY A 361 10.86 9.16 21.94
CA GLY A 361 10.92 8.15 23.00
C GLY A 361 9.91 7.01 22.78
N GLY A 362 9.65 6.67 21.53
CA GLY A 362 8.67 5.64 21.16
C GLY A 362 7.19 6.06 21.27
N ALA A 363 6.87 7.33 21.48
CA ALA A 363 5.51 7.84 21.58
C ALA A 363 5.24 8.91 20.51
N LEU A 364 4.01 9.01 20.01
CA LEU A 364 3.58 10.05 19.07
C LEU A 364 3.69 11.44 19.74
N VAL A 365 4.19 12.45 19.01
CA VAL A 365 4.33 13.81 19.51
C VAL A 365 3.02 14.59 19.41
N HIS A 366 2.26 14.38 18.35
CA HIS A 366 1.09 15.20 18.00
C HIS A 366 -0.25 14.57 18.41
N ALA A 367 -0.25 13.34 18.93
CA ALA A 367 -1.48 12.64 19.30
C ALA A 367 -1.24 11.67 20.46
N ARG A 368 -2.32 11.29 21.14
CA ARG A 368 -2.29 10.26 22.18
C ARG A 368 -2.84 8.95 21.63
N GLU A 369 -2.05 7.89 21.76
CA GLU A 369 -2.40 6.56 21.25
C GLU A 369 -3.70 6.03 21.87
N GLU A 370 -3.93 6.31 23.15
CA GLU A 370 -5.15 5.89 23.84
C GLU A 370 -6.42 6.54 23.24
N GLU A 371 -6.33 7.81 22.85
CA GLU A 371 -7.43 8.55 22.21
C GLU A 371 -7.70 8.03 20.80
N ILE A 372 -6.64 7.80 20.01
CA ILE A 372 -6.75 7.18 18.68
C ILE A 372 -7.42 5.81 18.82
N ALA A 373 -6.93 4.97 19.71
CA ALA A 373 -7.46 3.62 19.91
C ALA A 373 -8.91 3.61 20.42
N ALA A 374 -9.30 4.58 21.25
CA ALA A 374 -10.68 4.70 21.76
C ALA A 374 -11.65 5.08 20.63
N GLU A 375 -11.30 6.11 19.83
CA GLU A 375 -12.14 6.53 18.70
C GLU A 375 -12.20 5.44 17.61
N HIS A 376 -11.06 4.83 17.28
CA HIS A 376 -11.00 3.72 16.34
C HIS A 376 -11.93 2.55 16.74
N ARG A 377 -11.90 2.12 18.01
CA ARG A 377 -12.81 1.08 18.53
C ARG A 377 -14.28 1.48 18.43
N LYS A 378 -14.60 2.74 18.70
CA LYS A 378 -15.96 3.27 18.58
C LYS A 378 -16.44 3.19 17.13
N GLN A 379 -15.64 3.65 16.17
CA GLN A 379 -16.00 3.63 14.75
C GLN A 379 -16.03 2.21 14.17
N ALA A 380 -15.11 1.33 14.57
CA ALA A 380 -15.16 -0.09 14.21
C ALA A 380 -16.47 -0.74 14.72
N ALA A 381 -16.85 -0.48 15.96
CA ALA A 381 -18.12 -1.00 16.50
C ALA A 381 -19.36 -0.43 15.78
N ARG A 382 -19.31 0.82 15.30
CA ARG A 382 -20.35 1.45 14.49
C ARG A 382 -20.48 0.79 13.12
N LEU A 383 -19.35 0.55 12.43
CA LEU A 383 -19.31 -0.12 11.13
C LEU A 383 -19.93 -1.53 11.17
N TRP A 384 -19.77 -2.26 12.28
CA TRP A 384 -20.28 -3.63 12.44
C TRP A 384 -21.76 -3.69 12.85
N LYS A 385 -22.32 -2.62 13.42
CA LYS A 385 -23.70 -2.59 13.90
C LYS A 385 -24.70 -2.03 12.87
N ALA A 386 -24.21 -1.30 11.88
CA ALA A 386 -25.02 -0.78 10.79
C ALA A 386 -25.29 -1.88 9.75
#